data_056999ce78bc48496199817dd7f4a891
#
_entry.id   056999ce78bc48496199817dd7f4a891
#
_cell.length_a   1.000
_cell.length_b   1.000
_cell.length_c   1.000
_cell.angle_alpha   90.00
_cell.angle_beta   90.00
_cell.angle_gamma   90.00
#
_symmetry.space_group_name_H-M   'P 1'
#
loop_
_entity.id
_entity.type
_entity.pdbx_description
1 polymer ?
#
loop_
_entity_poly.entity_id
_entity_poly.type
_entity_poly.pdbx_seq_one_letter_code
_entity_poly.pdbx_strand_id
1 'polypeptide(L)'
;MQWLFNLRFSDYYFGFAFLYPLFMAWLWIAGGIWFYLKREYRENDVPQPSEHACSILIPCFNEEDQVRETIKYAMQTQYPDFEVIAINDGSSDKTAEILDELQQTYSRLRVVHLAENQGKAYALKAGAMVSQHEYLICIDGDALLHPHAVLWMMHHLTRFPRVGAVTGNPRIINRSSILGKIQVGEFSSIIGLIKRSQRTYGRIFTVSGVLVGFRKTALDRIGYWRDDMITEDIDVSWRLQFDHWDLHYVPNALGYIYMPETFIGLWKQRLRWAQGGIEVLLAYTKQMFNWRLRRMWPVAIESMISILWAY
;
A
#
# COMPACT_ATOMS: atom_id res chain seq x y z
N MET A 1 43.71 2.46 -17.91
CA MET A 1 42.97 1.18 -17.78
C MET A 1 43.66 0.13 -16.88
N GLN A 2 45.00 0.16 -16.69
CA GLN A 2 45.71 -0.84 -15.86
C GLN A 2 45.40 -0.81 -14.36
N TRP A 3 44.93 0.29 -13.79
CA TRP A 3 44.56 0.40 -12.37
C TRP A 3 43.27 -0.34 -12.01
N LEU A 4 42.39 -0.62 -12.96
CA LEU A 4 41.16 -1.42 -12.73
C LEU A 4 41.44 -2.92 -12.47
N PHE A 5 42.60 -3.42 -12.91
CA PHE A 5 42.96 -4.83 -12.72
C PHE A 5 43.74 -5.11 -11.42
N ASN A 6 44.05 -4.07 -10.64
CA ASN A 6 44.76 -4.17 -9.37
C ASN A 6 43.85 -3.98 -8.14
N LEU A 7 42.53 -3.90 -8.34
CA LEU A 7 41.55 -3.74 -7.26
C LEU A 7 41.47 -5.04 -6.46
N ARG A 8 41.55 -4.92 -5.14
CA ARG A 8 41.31 -6.04 -4.21
C ARG A 8 39.82 -6.29 -4.07
N PHE A 9 39.42 -7.47 -3.64
CA PHE A 9 38.01 -7.77 -3.37
C PHE A 9 37.37 -6.75 -2.42
N SER A 10 38.13 -6.27 -1.41
CA SER A 10 37.72 -5.20 -0.51
C SER A 10 37.30 -3.92 -1.23
N ASP A 11 37.98 -3.55 -2.33
CA ASP A 11 37.73 -2.31 -3.04
C ASP A 11 36.39 -2.38 -3.79
N TYR A 12 36.06 -3.55 -4.36
CA TYR A 12 34.74 -3.81 -4.95
C TYR A 12 33.63 -3.80 -3.92
N TYR A 13 33.86 -4.45 -2.75
CA TYR A 13 32.91 -4.47 -1.66
C TYR A 13 32.61 -3.06 -1.11
N PHE A 14 33.64 -2.30 -0.77
CA PHE A 14 33.46 -0.91 -0.33
C PHE A 14 32.88 -0.03 -1.40
N GLY A 15 33.32 -0.20 -2.67
CA GLY A 15 32.72 0.49 -3.80
C GLY A 15 31.24 0.24 -3.90
N PHE A 16 30.80 -1.00 -3.83
CA PHE A 16 29.37 -1.35 -3.84
C PHE A 16 28.63 -0.79 -2.61
N ALA A 17 29.18 -0.93 -1.41
CA ALA A 17 28.56 -0.46 -0.18
C ALA A 17 28.29 1.06 -0.20
N PHE A 18 29.17 1.86 -0.80
CA PHE A 18 29.02 3.32 -0.88
C PHE A 18 28.31 3.80 -2.14
N LEU A 19 28.61 3.23 -3.30
CA LEU A 19 28.09 3.73 -4.57
C LEU A 19 26.67 3.29 -4.84
N TYR A 20 26.26 2.11 -4.39
CA TYR A 20 24.92 1.61 -4.62
C TYR A 20 23.84 2.51 -4.00
N PRO A 21 23.87 2.83 -2.69
CA PRO A 21 22.84 3.69 -2.11
C PRO A 21 22.86 5.11 -2.70
N LEU A 22 24.04 5.63 -3.05
CA LEU A 22 24.17 6.92 -3.72
C LEU A 22 23.52 6.89 -5.10
N PHE A 23 23.79 5.86 -5.90
CA PHE A 23 23.17 5.66 -7.21
C PHE A 23 21.64 5.54 -7.09
N MET A 24 21.17 4.73 -6.15
CA MET A 24 19.72 4.57 -5.93
C MET A 24 19.05 5.85 -5.47
N ALA A 25 19.70 6.63 -4.60
CA ALA A 25 19.19 7.92 -4.17
C ALA A 25 19.00 8.87 -5.36
N TRP A 26 19.99 8.97 -6.25
CA TRP A 26 19.90 9.76 -7.47
C TRP A 26 18.81 9.26 -8.43
N LEU A 27 18.70 7.95 -8.61
CA LEU A 27 17.66 7.34 -9.44
C LEU A 27 16.26 7.70 -8.91
N TRP A 28 16.05 7.58 -7.60
CA TRP A 28 14.77 7.90 -6.98
C TRP A 28 14.46 9.40 -7.04
N ILE A 29 15.43 10.26 -6.78
CA ILE A 29 15.27 11.73 -6.87
C ILE A 29 14.92 12.12 -8.31
N ALA A 30 15.69 11.67 -9.29
CA ALA A 30 15.45 11.99 -10.71
C ALA A 30 14.06 11.47 -11.17
N GLY A 31 13.73 10.22 -10.84
CA GLY A 31 12.42 9.63 -11.13
C GLY A 31 11.27 10.36 -10.44
N GLY A 32 11.46 10.76 -9.18
CA GLY A 32 10.49 11.54 -8.41
C GLY A 32 10.24 12.92 -9.01
N ILE A 33 11.30 13.64 -9.40
CA ILE A 33 11.19 14.95 -10.08
C ILE A 33 10.47 14.78 -11.43
N TRP A 34 10.86 13.77 -12.21
CA TRP A 34 10.21 13.49 -13.49
C TRP A 34 8.73 13.20 -13.34
N PHE A 35 8.35 12.38 -12.36
CA PHE A 35 6.95 12.08 -12.03
C PHE A 35 6.20 13.36 -11.68
N TYR A 36 6.75 14.19 -10.78
CA TYR A 36 6.17 15.46 -10.38
C TYR A 36 5.87 16.34 -11.60
N LEU A 37 6.89 16.61 -12.43
CA LEU A 37 6.75 17.49 -13.59
C LEU A 37 5.77 16.96 -14.65
N LYS A 38 5.69 15.65 -14.85
CA LYS A 38 4.86 15.05 -15.91
C LYS A 38 3.43 14.73 -15.48
N ARG A 39 3.20 14.48 -14.19
CA ARG A 39 1.92 13.97 -13.70
C ARG A 39 1.33 14.84 -12.61
N GLU A 40 2.08 15.10 -11.53
CA GLU A 40 1.57 15.74 -10.33
C GLU A 40 1.40 17.26 -10.48
N TYR A 41 2.34 17.95 -11.12
CA TYR A 41 2.30 19.41 -11.30
C TYR A 41 1.04 19.93 -12.01
N ARG A 42 0.41 19.09 -12.82
CA ARG A 42 -0.80 19.45 -13.60
C ARG A 42 -2.10 18.98 -12.96
N GLU A 43 -2.04 18.17 -11.91
CA GLU A 43 -3.21 17.60 -11.23
C GLU A 43 -3.41 18.27 -9.86
N ASN A 44 -3.67 19.58 -9.84
CA ASN A 44 -3.83 20.32 -8.60
C ASN A 44 -5.28 20.44 -8.12
N ASP A 45 -6.26 20.31 -9.00
CA ASP A 45 -7.68 20.45 -8.67
C ASP A 45 -8.26 19.12 -8.22
N VAL A 46 -9.06 19.17 -7.15
CA VAL A 46 -9.79 17.98 -6.68
C VAL A 46 -10.70 17.49 -7.81
N PRO A 47 -10.58 16.21 -8.23
CA PRO A 47 -11.37 15.71 -9.35
C PRO A 47 -12.86 15.68 -9.00
N GLN A 48 -13.69 15.84 -10.02
CA GLN A 48 -15.12 15.64 -9.89
C GLN A 48 -15.43 14.17 -9.61
N PRO A 49 -16.46 13.86 -8.82
CA PRO A 49 -16.92 12.50 -8.61
C PRO A 49 -17.25 11.81 -9.92
N SER A 50 -16.99 10.52 -10.01
CA SER A 50 -17.47 9.69 -11.11
C SER A 50 -18.92 9.19 -10.84
N GLU A 51 -19.58 8.69 -11.87
CA GLU A 51 -20.92 8.07 -11.76
C GLU A 51 -20.89 6.68 -11.08
N HIS A 52 -19.71 6.17 -10.75
CA HIS A 52 -19.55 4.83 -10.19
C HIS A 52 -19.47 4.88 -8.67
N ALA A 53 -20.24 4.02 -8.03
CA ALA A 53 -20.16 3.81 -6.58
C ALA A 53 -18.92 2.99 -6.16
N CYS A 54 -18.54 3.06 -4.87
CA CYS A 54 -17.46 2.28 -4.31
C CYS A 54 -17.80 1.71 -2.93
N SER A 55 -17.09 0.66 -2.54
CA SER A 55 -17.15 0.06 -1.19
C SER A 55 -15.85 0.35 -0.45
N ILE A 56 -15.94 0.95 0.74
CA ILE A 56 -14.79 1.17 1.63
C ILE A 56 -14.71 -0.03 2.58
N LEU A 57 -13.64 -0.81 2.50
CA LEU A 57 -13.41 -2.00 3.31
C LEU A 57 -12.46 -1.68 4.46
N ILE A 58 -12.88 -2.01 5.69
CA ILE A 58 -12.12 -1.73 6.91
C ILE A 58 -12.01 -3.03 7.73
N PRO A 59 -10.93 -3.81 7.59
CA PRO A 59 -10.68 -4.94 8.47
C PRO A 59 -10.30 -4.45 9.86
N CYS A 60 -10.98 -4.97 10.90
CA CYS A 60 -10.80 -4.58 12.28
C CYS A 60 -10.49 -5.81 13.13
N PHE A 61 -9.41 -5.75 13.91
CA PHE A 61 -9.06 -6.79 14.89
C PHE A 61 -8.45 -6.18 16.14
N ASN A 62 -9.18 -6.18 17.24
CA ASN A 62 -8.80 -5.57 18.52
C ASN A 62 -8.45 -4.06 18.36
N GLU A 63 -9.40 -3.30 17.84
CA GLU A 63 -9.28 -1.86 17.54
C GLU A 63 -10.25 -1.01 18.40
N GLU A 64 -10.60 -1.46 19.61
CA GLU A 64 -11.59 -0.77 20.47
C GLU A 64 -11.27 0.71 20.70
N ASP A 65 -9.97 1.08 20.74
CA ASP A 65 -9.51 2.45 20.97
C ASP A 65 -9.65 3.36 19.74
N GLN A 66 -9.60 2.79 18.51
CA GLN A 66 -9.43 3.59 17.29
C GLN A 66 -10.60 3.44 16.30
N VAL A 67 -11.33 2.34 16.34
CA VAL A 67 -12.36 2.00 15.34
C VAL A 67 -13.45 3.06 15.22
N ARG A 68 -13.85 3.74 16.32
CA ARG A 68 -14.82 4.84 16.27
C ARG A 68 -14.32 6.00 15.42
N GLU A 69 -13.08 6.35 15.58
CA GLU A 69 -12.46 7.45 14.82
C GLU A 69 -12.30 7.07 13.35
N THR A 70 -11.80 5.87 13.07
CA THR A 70 -11.65 5.34 11.71
C THR A 70 -12.97 5.35 10.93
N ILE A 71 -14.04 4.82 11.51
CA ILE A 71 -15.38 4.83 10.89
C ILE A 71 -15.88 6.25 10.68
N LYS A 72 -15.74 7.13 11.67
CA LYS A 72 -16.13 8.54 11.55
C LYS A 72 -15.43 9.23 10.37
N TYR A 73 -14.13 9.05 10.20
CA TYR A 73 -13.37 9.63 9.09
C TYR A 73 -13.76 9.00 7.74
N ALA A 74 -14.02 7.70 7.68
CA ALA A 74 -14.53 7.06 6.47
C ALA A 74 -15.90 7.62 6.05
N MET A 75 -16.79 7.89 7.02
CA MET A 75 -18.10 8.50 6.77
C MET A 75 -18.02 9.98 6.33
N GLN A 76 -16.93 10.68 6.61
CA GLN A 76 -16.70 12.06 6.19
C GLN A 76 -16.16 12.19 4.76
N THR A 77 -16.01 11.08 4.04
CA THR A 77 -15.57 11.15 2.63
C THR A 77 -16.54 11.98 1.79
N GLN A 78 -16.00 12.83 0.92
CA GLN A 78 -16.79 13.69 0.04
C GLN A 78 -17.19 13.01 -1.28
N TYR A 79 -17.06 11.69 -1.32
CA TYR A 79 -17.56 10.90 -2.46
C TYR A 79 -19.06 10.65 -2.32
N PRO A 80 -19.88 10.87 -3.39
CA PRO A 80 -21.34 10.91 -3.23
C PRO A 80 -21.97 9.53 -3.01
N ASP A 81 -21.47 8.50 -3.68
CA ASP A 81 -22.07 7.17 -3.68
C ASP A 81 -21.06 6.12 -3.20
N PHE A 82 -21.21 5.72 -1.93
CA PHE A 82 -20.36 4.73 -1.28
C PHE A 82 -21.08 3.99 -0.18
N GLU A 83 -20.63 2.77 0.09
CA GLU A 83 -20.89 2.03 1.33
C GLU A 83 -19.58 1.84 2.11
N VAL A 84 -19.68 1.68 3.43
CA VAL A 84 -18.58 1.26 4.30
C VAL A 84 -18.88 -0.13 4.82
N ILE A 85 -17.93 -1.05 4.67
CA ILE A 85 -18.00 -2.41 5.19
C ILE A 85 -16.89 -2.57 6.21
N ALA A 86 -17.24 -2.60 7.49
CA ALA A 86 -16.32 -2.93 8.56
C ALA A 86 -16.35 -4.45 8.80
N ILE A 87 -15.18 -5.08 8.78
CA ILE A 87 -15.05 -6.52 8.93
C ILE A 87 -14.35 -6.79 10.26
N ASN A 88 -15.13 -7.22 11.27
CA ASN A 88 -14.58 -7.66 12.54
C ASN A 88 -14.01 -9.08 12.40
N ASP A 89 -12.70 -9.20 12.45
CA ASP A 89 -11.96 -10.45 12.28
C ASP A 89 -11.81 -11.20 13.62
N GLY A 90 -12.95 -11.52 14.26
CA GLY A 90 -12.95 -12.28 15.50
C GLY A 90 -12.28 -11.57 16.67
N SER A 91 -12.50 -10.26 16.84
CA SER A 91 -11.93 -9.48 17.96
C SER A 91 -12.36 -10.01 19.31
N SER A 92 -11.47 -9.95 20.30
CA SER A 92 -11.69 -10.36 21.68
C SER A 92 -11.95 -9.20 22.65
N ASP A 93 -11.78 -7.96 22.17
CA ASP A 93 -12.07 -6.71 22.88
C ASP A 93 -13.46 -6.18 22.52
N LYS A 94 -13.75 -4.92 22.83
CA LYS A 94 -15.05 -4.28 22.55
C LYS A 94 -15.23 -3.83 21.10
N THR A 95 -14.35 -4.19 20.19
CA THR A 95 -14.44 -3.78 18.77
C THR A 95 -15.78 -4.18 18.15
N ALA A 96 -16.25 -5.41 18.39
CA ALA A 96 -17.52 -5.90 17.85
C ALA A 96 -18.72 -5.06 18.33
N GLU A 97 -18.82 -4.83 19.64
CA GLU A 97 -19.89 -4.03 20.25
C GLU A 97 -19.91 -2.59 19.70
N ILE A 98 -18.73 -1.99 19.57
CA ILE A 98 -18.57 -0.63 19.02
C ILE A 98 -19.03 -0.55 17.57
N LEU A 99 -18.68 -1.55 16.76
CA LEU A 99 -19.12 -1.59 15.35
C LEU A 99 -20.63 -1.73 15.23
N ASP A 100 -21.29 -2.54 16.07
CA ASP A 100 -22.73 -2.70 16.08
C ASP A 100 -23.45 -1.39 16.47
N GLU A 101 -22.95 -0.66 17.47
CA GLU A 101 -23.45 0.67 17.83
C GLU A 101 -23.33 1.65 16.66
N LEU A 102 -22.18 1.66 15.98
CA LEU A 102 -21.92 2.55 14.85
C LEU A 102 -22.81 2.22 13.65
N GLN A 103 -23.10 0.94 13.41
CA GLN A 103 -24.00 0.51 12.34
C GLN A 103 -25.43 1.05 12.55
N GLN A 104 -25.88 1.16 13.80
CA GLN A 104 -27.18 1.77 14.10
C GLN A 104 -27.19 3.29 13.83
N THR A 105 -26.02 3.92 13.91
CA THR A 105 -25.87 5.37 13.72
C THR A 105 -25.70 5.75 12.24
N TYR A 106 -24.95 4.95 11.48
CA TYR A 106 -24.58 5.25 10.10
C TYR A 106 -25.25 4.30 9.10
N SER A 107 -26.24 4.79 8.37
CA SER A 107 -27.01 3.98 7.39
C SER A 107 -26.18 3.40 6.25
N ARG A 108 -25.00 3.97 5.97
CA ARG A 108 -24.04 3.49 4.94
C ARG A 108 -23.02 2.49 5.50
N LEU A 109 -23.05 2.21 6.81
CA LEU A 109 -22.16 1.23 7.44
C LEU A 109 -22.81 -0.14 7.47
N ARG A 110 -22.09 -1.13 7.01
CA ARG A 110 -22.42 -2.56 7.17
C ARG A 110 -21.30 -3.22 7.95
N VAL A 111 -21.68 -4.04 8.92
CA VAL A 111 -20.70 -4.80 9.72
C VAL A 111 -20.78 -6.27 9.34
N VAL A 112 -19.61 -6.88 9.20
CA VAL A 112 -19.45 -8.33 8.98
C VAL A 112 -18.62 -8.89 10.13
N HIS A 113 -19.17 -9.83 10.89
CA HIS A 113 -18.44 -10.51 11.96
C HIS A 113 -17.96 -11.87 11.48
N LEU A 114 -16.66 -12.10 11.56
CA LEU A 114 -16.05 -13.42 11.38
C LEU A 114 -16.06 -14.16 12.74
N ALA A 115 -16.27 -15.47 12.71
CA ALA A 115 -16.37 -16.28 13.92
C ALA A 115 -15.04 -16.35 14.71
N GLU A 116 -13.92 -16.27 13.99
CA GLU A 116 -12.57 -16.32 14.56
C GLU A 116 -11.60 -15.48 13.72
N ASN A 117 -10.47 -15.11 14.31
CA ASN A 117 -9.43 -14.38 13.60
C ASN A 117 -8.78 -15.26 12.53
N GLN A 118 -8.85 -14.83 11.29
CA GLN A 118 -8.22 -15.48 10.14
C GLN A 118 -7.19 -14.57 9.43
N GLY A 119 -6.99 -13.37 9.96
CA GLY A 119 -6.03 -12.40 9.46
C GLY A 119 -6.59 -11.44 8.41
N LYS A 120 -5.89 -10.32 8.25
CA LYS A 120 -6.30 -9.20 7.40
C LYS A 120 -6.64 -9.60 5.97
N ALA A 121 -5.86 -10.49 5.36
CA ALA A 121 -6.09 -10.97 3.99
C ALA A 121 -7.47 -11.62 3.83
N TYR A 122 -7.83 -12.49 4.79
CA TYR A 122 -9.13 -13.15 4.79
C TYR A 122 -10.27 -12.17 5.05
N ALA A 123 -10.11 -11.27 6.03
CA ALA A 123 -11.09 -10.22 6.33
C ALA A 123 -11.37 -9.33 5.11
N LEU A 124 -10.32 -8.88 4.40
CA LEU A 124 -10.47 -8.11 3.16
C LEU A 124 -11.18 -8.91 2.07
N LYS A 125 -10.88 -10.20 1.92
CA LYS A 125 -11.56 -11.09 0.97
C LYS A 125 -13.05 -11.23 1.32
N ALA A 126 -13.37 -11.45 2.58
CA ALA A 126 -14.77 -11.52 3.05
C ALA A 126 -15.52 -10.22 2.75
N GLY A 127 -14.92 -9.05 3.05
CA GLY A 127 -15.47 -7.74 2.72
C GLY A 127 -15.68 -7.55 1.22
N ALA A 128 -14.72 -7.96 0.40
CA ALA A 128 -14.84 -7.89 -1.06
C ALA A 128 -15.96 -8.77 -1.60
N MET A 129 -16.18 -9.95 -1.03
CA MET A 129 -17.26 -10.85 -1.44
C MET A 129 -18.63 -10.29 -1.16
N VAL A 130 -18.84 -9.60 -0.02
CA VAL A 130 -20.13 -9.01 0.34
C VAL A 130 -20.34 -7.61 -0.24
N SER A 131 -19.29 -6.98 -0.81
CA SER A 131 -19.37 -5.66 -1.42
C SER A 131 -20.24 -5.68 -2.67
N GLN A 132 -21.01 -4.59 -2.88
CA GLN A 132 -21.92 -4.45 -4.01
C GLN A 132 -21.27 -3.77 -5.22
N HIS A 133 -20.09 -3.14 -5.03
CA HIS A 133 -19.50 -2.26 -6.05
C HIS A 133 -18.23 -2.85 -6.68
N GLU A 134 -17.94 -2.40 -7.89
CA GLU A 134 -16.76 -2.79 -8.66
C GLU A 134 -15.46 -2.19 -8.08
N TYR A 135 -15.57 -1.06 -7.40
CA TYR A 135 -14.39 -0.36 -6.87
C TYR A 135 -14.34 -0.48 -5.35
N LEU A 136 -13.23 -1.02 -4.86
CA LEU A 136 -13.00 -1.29 -3.45
C LEU A 136 -11.90 -0.36 -2.94
N ILE A 137 -12.17 0.39 -1.89
CA ILE A 137 -11.18 1.22 -1.19
C ILE A 137 -10.88 0.55 0.14
N CYS A 138 -9.69 0.00 0.29
CA CYS A 138 -9.26 -0.68 1.51
C CYS A 138 -8.44 0.28 2.37
N ILE A 139 -8.79 0.37 3.65
CA ILE A 139 -8.05 1.14 4.66
C ILE A 139 -7.86 0.27 5.91
N ASP A 140 -6.78 0.49 6.66
CA ASP A 140 -6.56 -0.22 7.93
C ASP A 140 -7.54 0.24 9.02
N GLY A 141 -7.80 -0.62 10.00
CA GLY A 141 -8.72 -0.36 11.12
C GLY A 141 -8.30 0.79 12.03
N ASP A 142 -7.03 1.20 11.97
CA ASP A 142 -6.41 2.32 12.69
C ASP A 142 -6.04 3.52 11.80
N ALA A 143 -6.45 3.51 10.53
CA ALA A 143 -6.14 4.57 9.58
C ALA A 143 -7.28 5.58 9.44
N LEU A 144 -6.93 6.85 9.29
CA LEU A 144 -7.88 7.94 9.11
C LEU A 144 -7.89 8.42 7.66
N LEU A 145 -9.04 8.34 7.02
CA LEU A 145 -9.21 8.68 5.61
C LEU A 145 -9.37 10.20 5.43
N HIS A 146 -8.57 10.81 4.55
CA HIS A 146 -8.80 12.21 4.18
C HIS A 146 -10.09 12.34 3.35
N PRO A 147 -10.93 13.38 3.56
CA PRO A 147 -12.22 13.51 2.88
C PRO A 147 -12.17 13.39 1.35
N HIS A 148 -11.09 13.84 0.72
CA HIS A 148 -10.94 13.79 -0.74
C HIS A 148 -10.19 12.54 -1.25
N ALA A 149 -9.72 11.64 -0.37
CA ALA A 149 -8.91 10.50 -0.78
C ALA A 149 -9.64 9.57 -1.76
N VAL A 150 -10.90 9.28 -1.48
CA VAL A 150 -11.74 8.44 -2.34
C VAL A 150 -11.93 9.08 -3.72
N LEU A 151 -12.17 10.39 -3.80
CA LEU A 151 -12.28 11.12 -5.07
C LEU A 151 -11.05 10.90 -5.95
N TRP A 152 -9.86 11.07 -5.39
CA TRP A 152 -8.60 10.87 -6.10
C TRP A 152 -8.39 9.43 -6.55
N MET A 153 -8.72 8.45 -5.70
CA MET A 153 -8.58 7.03 -6.05
C MET A 153 -9.56 6.62 -7.13
N MET A 154 -10.82 7.00 -7.00
CA MET A 154 -11.87 6.71 -7.96
C MET A 154 -11.60 7.36 -9.31
N HIS A 155 -11.09 8.59 -9.34
CA HIS A 155 -10.69 9.25 -10.58
C HIS A 155 -9.69 8.39 -11.39
N HIS A 156 -8.68 7.82 -10.73
CA HIS A 156 -7.71 6.96 -11.42
C HIS A 156 -8.28 5.59 -11.81
N LEU A 157 -9.08 4.97 -10.95
CA LEU A 157 -9.70 3.67 -11.23
C LEU A 157 -10.70 3.74 -12.38
N THR A 158 -11.49 4.80 -12.46
CA THR A 158 -12.53 4.94 -13.49
C THR A 158 -11.97 5.44 -14.82
N ARG A 159 -11.02 6.38 -14.78
CA ARG A 159 -10.41 6.98 -15.98
C ARG A 159 -9.50 6.03 -16.74
N PHE A 160 -8.84 5.09 -16.04
CA PHE A 160 -7.86 4.20 -16.65
C PHE A 160 -8.31 2.73 -16.56
N PRO A 161 -8.91 2.16 -17.61
CA PRO A 161 -9.49 0.80 -17.57
C PRO A 161 -8.49 -0.31 -17.25
N ARG A 162 -7.19 -0.10 -17.52
CA ARG A 162 -6.13 -1.06 -17.23
C ARG A 162 -5.55 -0.96 -15.82
N VAL A 163 -6.04 -0.03 -15.01
CA VAL A 163 -5.62 0.11 -13.62
C VAL A 163 -6.38 -0.88 -12.75
N GLY A 164 -5.63 -1.83 -12.20
CA GLY A 164 -6.15 -2.83 -11.25
C GLY A 164 -6.11 -2.36 -9.81
N ALA A 165 -5.11 -1.51 -9.46
CA ALA A 165 -5.05 -0.91 -8.13
C ALA A 165 -4.45 0.49 -8.14
N VAL A 166 -4.84 1.28 -7.14
CA VAL A 166 -4.37 2.65 -6.89
C VAL A 166 -3.90 2.73 -5.45
N THR A 167 -2.61 3.00 -5.23
CA THR A 167 -2.08 3.21 -3.89
C THR A 167 -2.09 4.68 -3.51
N GLY A 168 -2.61 4.99 -2.34
CA GLY A 168 -2.62 6.33 -1.78
C GLY A 168 -1.29 6.70 -1.11
N ASN A 169 -1.32 7.81 -0.40
CA ASN A 169 -0.18 8.44 0.25
C ASN A 169 -0.47 8.61 1.76
N PRO A 170 -0.33 7.55 2.56
CA PRO A 170 -0.51 7.64 4.00
C PRO A 170 0.56 8.54 4.62
N ARG A 171 0.16 9.31 5.64
CA ARG A 171 0.99 10.26 6.39
C ARG A 171 0.96 9.94 7.87
N ILE A 172 2.10 10.01 8.52
CA ILE A 172 2.24 9.76 9.96
C ILE A 172 1.71 10.96 10.73
N ILE A 173 0.84 10.71 11.74
CA ILE A 173 0.28 11.74 12.63
C ILE A 173 1.20 11.99 13.81
N ASN A 174 1.62 10.92 14.51
CA ASN A 174 2.42 11.00 15.73
C ASN A 174 3.89 11.27 15.39
N ARG A 175 4.28 12.54 15.46
CA ARG A 175 5.62 13.05 15.13
C ARG A 175 6.24 13.92 16.21
N SER A 176 5.78 13.78 17.45
CA SER A 176 6.30 14.52 18.59
C SER A 176 7.67 14.04 19.06
N SER A 177 7.90 12.71 19.04
CA SER A 177 9.15 12.08 19.44
C SER A 177 10.22 12.13 18.35
N ILE A 178 11.52 11.98 18.75
CA ILE A 178 12.63 11.86 17.78
C ILE A 178 12.40 10.65 16.86
N LEU A 179 11.98 9.52 17.43
CA LEU A 179 11.68 8.31 16.66
C LEU A 179 10.55 8.57 15.65
N GLY A 180 9.50 9.26 16.05
CA GLY A 180 8.42 9.66 15.15
C GLY A 180 8.92 10.53 13.98
N LYS A 181 9.80 11.50 14.25
CA LYS A 181 10.39 12.37 13.20
C LYS A 181 11.25 11.59 12.21
N ILE A 182 12.05 10.63 12.68
CA ILE A 182 12.85 9.74 11.83
C ILE A 182 11.91 8.91 10.93
N GLN A 183 10.87 8.33 11.49
CA GLN A 183 9.88 7.55 10.74
C GLN A 183 9.14 8.40 9.69
N VAL A 184 8.85 9.68 9.97
CA VAL A 184 8.26 10.60 8.98
C VAL A 184 9.20 10.78 7.78
N GLY A 185 10.49 10.97 8.00
CA GLY A 185 11.49 11.07 6.93
C GLY A 185 11.60 9.79 6.10
N GLU A 186 11.75 8.66 6.78
CA GLU A 186 11.81 7.34 6.16
C GLU A 186 10.53 7.02 5.34
N PHE A 187 9.37 7.20 5.94
CA PHE A 187 8.10 6.90 5.31
C PHE A 187 7.79 7.83 4.12
N SER A 188 8.18 9.10 4.23
CA SER A 188 8.09 10.04 3.10
C SER A 188 8.98 9.62 1.94
N SER A 189 10.13 9.02 2.21
CA SER A 189 11.01 8.47 1.17
C SER A 189 10.42 7.21 0.54
N ILE A 190 9.99 6.23 1.35
CA ILE A 190 9.46 4.95 0.86
C ILE A 190 8.14 5.16 0.11
N ILE A 191 7.16 5.82 0.71
CA ILE A 191 5.84 6.02 0.11
C ILE A 191 5.86 7.18 -0.89
N GLY A 192 6.53 8.26 -0.57
CA GLY A 192 6.54 9.46 -1.40
C GLY A 192 7.49 9.36 -2.59
N LEU A 193 8.78 9.23 -2.34
CA LEU A 193 9.81 9.36 -3.39
C LEU A 193 9.95 8.08 -4.22
N ILE A 194 10.13 6.91 -3.57
CA ILE A 194 10.39 5.65 -4.27
C ILE A 194 9.20 5.26 -5.15
N LYS A 195 7.97 5.37 -4.65
CA LYS A 195 6.77 5.05 -5.47
C LYS A 195 6.61 5.98 -6.68
N ARG A 196 6.96 7.27 -6.55
CA ARG A 196 7.01 8.20 -7.71
C ARG A 196 8.01 7.72 -8.75
N SER A 197 9.22 7.39 -8.32
CA SER A 197 10.26 6.88 -9.21
C SER A 197 9.85 5.57 -9.88
N GLN A 198 9.38 4.60 -9.11
CA GLN A 198 8.90 3.31 -9.62
C GLN A 198 7.75 3.48 -10.61
N ARG A 199 6.83 4.39 -10.37
CA ARG A 199 5.74 4.69 -11.30
C ARG A 199 6.24 5.29 -12.64
N THR A 200 7.43 5.88 -12.66
CA THR A 200 8.04 6.44 -13.87
C THR A 200 8.46 5.33 -14.85
N TYR A 201 9.02 4.25 -14.38
CA TYR A 201 9.33 3.08 -15.23
C TYR A 201 8.20 2.02 -15.25
N GLY A 202 7.06 2.35 -14.64
CA GLY A 202 5.78 1.73 -14.90
C GLY A 202 5.39 0.56 -14.00
N ARG A 203 6.21 0.17 -13.02
CA ARG A 203 5.90 -0.91 -12.07
C ARG A 203 6.23 -0.47 -10.65
N ILE A 204 5.34 -0.81 -9.70
CA ILE A 204 5.46 -0.47 -8.29
C ILE A 204 5.75 -1.75 -7.50
N PHE A 205 6.69 -1.69 -6.56
CA PHE A 205 7.03 -2.85 -5.72
C PHE A 205 5.82 -3.31 -4.89
N THR A 206 5.14 -2.37 -4.23
CA THR A 206 3.95 -2.66 -3.43
C THR A 206 2.99 -1.47 -3.40
N VAL A 207 1.69 -1.76 -3.38
CA VAL A 207 0.70 -0.79 -2.90
C VAL A 207 0.89 -0.58 -1.39
N SER A 208 0.27 0.42 -0.81
CA SER A 208 0.25 0.57 0.64
C SER A 208 -0.97 -0.15 1.21
N GLY A 209 -0.77 -1.19 2.01
CA GLY A 209 -1.87 -1.90 2.66
C GLY A 209 -2.79 -1.02 3.51
N VAL A 210 -2.28 0.16 3.90
CA VAL A 210 -3.02 1.16 4.71
C VAL A 210 -4.09 1.90 3.91
N LEU A 211 -3.83 2.19 2.62
CA LEU A 211 -4.73 3.00 1.79
C LEU A 211 -4.55 2.61 0.33
N VAL A 212 -5.46 1.83 -0.18
CA VAL A 212 -5.40 1.31 -1.54
C VAL A 212 -6.80 1.11 -2.13
N GLY A 213 -6.98 1.54 -3.38
CA GLY A 213 -8.18 1.26 -4.16
C GLY A 213 -7.92 0.12 -5.14
N PHE A 214 -8.88 -0.79 -5.26
CA PHE A 214 -8.82 -1.92 -6.19
C PHE A 214 -10.00 -1.93 -7.13
N ARG A 215 -9.79 -2.48 -8.32
CA ARG A 215 -10.84 -2.94 -9.21
C ARG A 215 -11.19 -4.39 -8.83
N LYS A 216 -12.45 -4.67 -8.48
CA LYS A 216 -12.88 -5.99 -8.00
C LYS A 216 -12.67 -7.07 -9.05
N THR A 217 -12.94 -6.80 -10.32
CA THR A 217 -12.66 -7.73 -11.42
C THR A 217 -11.17 -8.05 -11.56
N ALA A 218 -10.27 -7.12 -11.23
CA ALA A 218 -8.83 -7.39 -11.22
C ALA A 218 -8.43 -8.31 -10.06
N LEU A 219 -9.01 -8.11 -8.87
CA LEU A 219 -8.82 -9.01 -7.72
C LEU A 219 -9.37 -10.40 -7.99
N ASP A 220 -10.56 -10.49 -8.58
CA ASP A 220 -11.21 -11.75 -8.91
C ASP A 220 -10.33 -12.62 -9.82
N ARG A 221 -9.76 -12.01 -10.87
CA ARG A 221 -8.87 -12.70 -11.82
C ARG A 221 -7.62 -13.30 -11.18
N ILE A 222 -7.13 -12.72 -10.10
CA ILE A 222 -5.95 -13.21 -9.38
C ILE A 222 -6.31 -14.06 -8.14
N GLY A 223 -7.60 -14.25 -7.84
CA GLY A 223 -8.09 -15.02 -6.69
C GLY A 223 -8.04 -14.27 -5.35
N TYR A 224 -8.13 -12.93 -5.38
CA TYR A 224 -8.10 -12.05 -4.20
C TYR A 224 -6.77 -12.10 -3.42
N TRP A 225 -6.77 -11.73 -2.15
CA TRP A 225 -5.59 -11.78 -1.27
C TRP A 225 -5.30 -13.22 -0.85
N ARG A 226 -4.03 -13.53 -0.70
CA ARG A 226 -3.54 -14.80 -0.14
C ARG A 226 -3.36 -14.63 1.36
N ASP A 227 -3.80 -15.63 2.12
CA ASP A 227 -3.71 -15.70 3.57
C ASP A 227 -2.42 -16.37 4.07
N ASP A 228 -1.69 -17.02 3.18
CA ASP A 228 -0.41 -17.68 3.46
C ASP A 228 0.82 -16.78 3.26
N MET A 229 0.64 -15.47 3.04
CA MET A 229 1.71 -14.49 2.85
C MET A 229 1.77 -13.50 4.03
N ILE A 230 2.97 -13.23 4.53
CA ILE A 230 3.19 -12.29 5.66
C ILE A 230 2.77 -10.85 5.28
N THR A 231 2.97 -10.48 4.01
CA THR A 231 2.62 -9.17 3.47
C THR A 231 1.69 -9.33 2.26
N GLU A 232 0.41 -9.29 2.54
CA GLU A 232 -0.66 -9.46 1.54
C GLU A 232 -0.64 -8.36 0.47
N ASP A 233 -0.15 -7.17 0.82
CA ASP A 233 -0.08 -6.00 -0.05
C ASP A 233 1.05 -6.12 -1.08
N ILE A 234 2.20 -6.69 -0.73
CA ILE A 234 3.27 -6.97 -1.69
C ILE A 234 2.82 -8.08 -2.63
N ASP A 235 2.28 -9.18 -2.11
CA ASP A 235 1.82 -10.32 -2.89
C ASP A 235 0.75 -9.91 -3.93
N VAL A 236 -0.33 -9.24 -3.50
CA VAL A 236 -1.40 -8.80 -4.39
C VAL A 236 -0.88 -7.83 -5.46
N SER A 237 0.09 -6.97 -5.11
CA SER A 237 0.71 -6.04 -6.06
C SER A 237 1.46 -6.77 -7.17
N TRP A 238 2.18 -7.83 -6.84
CA TRP A 238 2.92 -8.62 -7.82
C TRP A 238 1.97 -9.41 -8.71
N ARG A 239 0.99 -10.12 -8.14
CA ARG A 239 0.01 -10.91 -8.90
C ARG A 239 -0.82 -10.07 -9.87
N LEU A 240 -1.27 -8.86 -9.46
CA LEU A 240 -1.94 -7.93 -10.36
C LEU A 240 -1.05 -7.54 -11.55
N GLN A 241 0.22 -7.24 -11.30
CA GLN A 241 1.16 -6.85 -12.36
C GLN A 241 1.56 -8.04 -13.25
N PHE A 242 1.58 -9.27 -12.72
CA PHE A 242 1.75 -10.48 -13.52
C PHE A 242 0.54 -10.75 -14.44
N ASP A 243 -0.66 -10.42 -13.99
CA ASP A 243 -1.88 -10.47 -14.82
C ASP A 243 -2.04 -9.21 -15.70
N HIS A 244 -0.94 -8.44 -15.86
CA HIS A 244 -0.84 -7.27 -16.73
C HIS A 244 -1.70 -6.06 -16.33
N TRP A 245 -2.21 -6.00 -15.11
CA TRP A 245 -2.81 -4.80 -14.58
C TRP A 245 -1.75 -3.74 -14.25
N ASP A 246 -2.10 -2.47 -14.41
CA ASP A 246 -1.25 -1.36 -13.99
C ASP A 246 -1.60 -0.96 -12.56
N LEU A 247 -0.58 -0.59 -11.79
CA LEU A 247 -0.73 0.01 -10.47
C LEU A 247 -0.42 1.50 -10.56
N HIS A 248 -1.29 2.34 -9.98
CA HIS A 248 -1.07 3.78 -9.93
C HIS A 248 -0.74 4.23 -8.50
N TYR A 249 0.23 5.14 -8.36
CA TYR A 249 0.45 5.90 -7.14
C TYR A 249 -0.20 7.27 -7.29
N VAL A 250 -1.03 7.65 -6.32
CA VAL A 250 -1.78 8.91 -6.32
C VAL A 250 -1.40 9.71 -5.07
N PRO A 251 -0.48 10.67 -5.20
CA PRO A 251 0.05 11.46 -4.08
C PRO A 251 -1.00 12.26 -3.32
N ASN A 252 -2.08 12.65 -4.00
CA ASN A 252 -3.17 13.46 -3.45
C ASN A 252 -4.22 12.65 -2.69
N ALA A 253 -4.23 11.31 -2.83
CA ALA A 253 -5.07 10.43 -2.03
C ALA A 253 -4.43 10.23 -0.67
N LEU A 254 -4.76 11.11 0.29
CA LEU A 254 -4.15 11.14 1.62
C LEU A 254 -4.91 10.25 2.61
N GLY A 255 -4.18 9.62 3.48
CA GLY A 255 -4.67 9.00 4.71
C GLY A 255 -3.70 9.27 5.85
N TYR A 256 -4.12 9.06 7.07
CA TYR A 256 -3.31 9.33 8.25
C TYR A 256 -3.20 8.08 9.10
N ILE A 257 -2.01 7.82 9.62
CA ILE A 257 -1.70 6.62 10.41
C ILE A 257 -0.90 6.96 11.64
N TYR A 258 -1.03 6.09 12.62
CA TYR A 258 -0.15 6.07 13.79
C TYR A 258 1.00 5.09 13.54
N MET A 259 2.20 5.46 13.95
CA MET A 259 3.37 4.59 13.86
C MET A 259 3.87 4.22 15.24
N PRO A 260 4.58 3.06 15.39
CA PRO A 260 5.12 2.67 16.69
C PRO A 260 6.01 3.75 17.31
N GLU A 261 5.75 4.10 18.57
CA GLU A 261 6.55 5.08 19.31
C GLU A 261 7.68 4.44 20.12
N THR A 262 7.76 3.11 20.13
CA THR A 262 8.82 2.36 20.79
C THR A 262 9.77 1.73 19.77
N PHE A 263 11.07 1.64 20.15
CA PHE A 263 12.07 1.01 19.31
C PHE A 263 11.75 -0.47 19.02
N ILE A 264 11.24 -1.20 20.03
CA ILE A 264 10.86 -2.61 19.88
C ILE A 264 9.69 -2.76 18.88
N GLY A 265 8.68 -1.89 18.98
CA GLY A 265 7.56 -1.89 18.04
C GLY A 265 8.01 -1.60 16.60
N LEU A 266 8.86 -0.60 16.42
CA LEU A 266 9.47 -0.27 15.13
C LEU A 266 10.25 -1.46 14.57
N TRP A 267 11.11 -2.07 15.37
CA TRP A 267 11.91 -3.23 14.97
C TRP A 267 11.04 -4.39 14.48
N LYS A 268 10.03 -4.77 15.27
CA LYS A 268 9.08 -5.83 14.89
C LYS A 268 8.38 -5.54 13.57
N GLN A 269 7.93 -4.30 13.38
CA GLN A 269 7.26 -3.88 12.16
C GLN A 269 8.19 -3.98 10.93
N ARG A 270 9.44 -3.47 11.04
CA ARG A 270 10.42 -3.52 9.94
C ARG A 270 10.85 -4.94 9.62
N LEU A 271 11.02 -5.77 10.63
CA LEU A 271 11.35 -7.19 10.45
C LEU A 271 10.23 -7.91 9.67
N ARG A 272 8.97 -7.69 10.04
CA ARG A 272 7.82 -8.26 9.30
C ARG A 272 7.79 -7.80 7.84
N TRP A 273 8.06 -6.53 7.56
CA TRP A 273 8.10 -6.02 6.19
C TRP A 273 9.25 -6.62 5.37
N ALA A 274 10.43 -6.75 5.98
CA ALA A 274 11.58 -7.37 5.33
C ALA A 274 11.34 -8.86 5.03
N GLN A 275 10.81 -9.60 6.00
CA GLN A 275 10.45 -11.01 5.83
C GLN A 275 9.43 -11.19 4.70
N GLY A 276 8.33 -10.42 4.71
CA GLY A 276 7.31 -10.50 3.67
C GLY A 276 7.83 -10.13 2.28
N GLY A 277 8.70 -9.12 2.19
CA GLY A 277 9.33 -8.76 0.92
C GLY A 277 10.24 -9.87 0.36
N ILE A 278 11.02 -10.53 1.21
CA ILE A 278 11.86 -11.67 0.82
C ILE A 278 10.98 -12.87 0.42
N GLU A 279 9.94 -13.16 1.20
CA GLU A 279 9.01 -14.26 0.93
C GLU A 279 8.38 -14.13 -0.47
N VAL A 280 7.87 -12.94 -0.82
CA VAL A 280 7.29 -12.68 -2.15
C VAL A 280 8.34 -12.82 -3.25
N LEU A 281 9.56 -12.28 -3.06
CA LEU A 281 10.65 -12.45 -4.03
C LEU A 281 10.96 -13.94 -4.27
N LEU A 282 11.08 -14.73 -3.22
CA LEU A 282 11.37 -16.18 -3.33
C LEU A 282 10.21 -16.92 -4.00
N ALA A 283 8.96 -16.63 -3.61
CA ALA A 283 7.78 -17.28 -4.16
C ALA A 283 7.65 -17.09 -5.68
N TYR A 284 8.07 -15.90 -6.17
CA TYR A 284 7.89 -15.53 -7.59
C TYR A 284 9.18 -15.55 -8.42
N THR A 285 10.32 -15.94 -7.86
CA THR A 285 11.61 -15.98 -8.55
C THR A 285 11.55 -16.77 -9.87
N LYS A 286 10.92 -17.95 -9.89
CA LYS A 286 10.78 -18.76 -11.11
C LYS A 286 9.99 -18.04 -12.21
N GLN A 287 8.98 -17.29 -11.83
CA GLN A 287 8.12 -16.55 -12.77
C GLN A 287 8.87 -15.39 -13.41
N MET A 288 9.86 -14.80 -12.71
CA MET A 288 10.67 -13.70 -13.23
C MET A 288 11.50 -14.08 -14.48
N PHE A 289 11.80 -15.35 -14.69
CA PHE A 289 12.48 -15.81 -15.92
C PHE A 289 11.56 -15.79 -17.15
N ASN A 290 10.26 -15.56 -17.00
CA ASN A 290 9.34 -15.46 -18.12
C ASN A 290 9.50 -14.08 -18.80
N TRP A 291 9.88 -14.09 -20.09
CA TRP A 291 10.03 -12.88 -20.89
C TRP A 291 8.77 -11.99 -20.95
N ARG A 292 7.59 -12.58 -20.85
CA ARG A 292 6.33 -11.82 -20.82
C ARG A 292 6.24 -10.89 -19.60
N LEU A 293 6.95 -11.22 -18.51
CA LEU A 293 7.00 -10.46 -17.26
C LEU A 293 8.20 -9.50 -17.17
N ARG A 294 8.97 -9.31 -18.26
CA ARG A 294 10.16 -8.44 -18.28
C ARG A 294 9.95 -7.02 -17.73
N ARG A 295 8.71 -6.54 -17.73
CA ARG A 295 8.36 -5.24 -17.14
C ARG A 295 8.51 -5.21 -15.61
N MET A 296 8.50 -6.37 -14.95
CA MET A 296 8.74 -6.50 -13.52
C MET A 296 10.23 -6.57 -13.16
N TRP A 297 11.10 -6.83 -14.13
CA TRP A 297 12.54 -6.99 -13.88
C TRP A 297 13.19 -5.80 -13.18
N PRO A 298 12.93 -4.53 -13.55
CA PRO A 298 13.55 -3.41 -12.84
C PRO A 298 13.24 -3.43 -11.34
N VAL A 299 11.99 -3.66 -10.95
CA VAL A 299 11.56 -3.73 -9.56
C VAL A 299 12.15 -4.94 -8.83
N ALA A 300 12.16 -6.10 -9.49
CA ALA A 300 12.73 -7.32 -8.92
C ALA A 300 14.26 -7.19 -8.72
N ILE A 301 14.97 -6.66 -9.71
CA ILE A 301 16.42 -6.43 -9.63
C ILE A 301 16.74 -5.39 -8.55
N GLU A 302 16.00 -4.27 -8.49
CA GLU A 302 16.12 -3.27 -7.43
C GLU A 302 16.00 -3.91 -6.05
N SER A 303 14.98 -4.75 -5.85
CA SER A 303 14.75 -5.45 -4.57
C SER A 303 15.86 -6.44 -4.24
N MET A 304 16.30 -7.25 -5.22
CA MET A 304 17.38 -8.22 -5.02
C MET A 304 18.71 -7.54 -4.66
N ILE A 305 19.06 -6.46 -5.37
CA ILE A 305 20.31 -5.74 -5.10
C ILE A 305 20.23 -5.01 -3.76
N SER A 306 19.06 -4.47 -3.39
CA SER A 306 18.86 -3.85 -2.08
C SER A 306 19.02 -4.84 -0.93
N ILE A 307 18.52 -6.07 -1.08
CA ILE A 307 18.76 -7.15 -0.11
C ILE A 307 20.24 -7.50 -0.05
N LEU A 308 20.91 -7.68 -1.20
CA LEU A 308 22.35 -7.97 -1.25
C LEU A 308 23.19 -6.88 -0.59
N TRP A 309 22.77 -5.62 -0.71
CA TRP A 309 23.45 -4.50 -0.08
C TRP A 309 23.26 -4.48 1.44
N ALA A 310 22.12 -4.93 1.94
CA ALA A 310 21.80 -4.94 3.37
C ALA A 310 22.53 -6.03 4.17
N TYR A 311 23.10 -7.05 3.51
CA TYR A 311 23.84 -8.17 4.10
C TYR A 311 25.34 -8.13 3.71
#